data_db85b9a9035739d40ef41079d181db95
#
_entry.id   db85b9a9035739d40ef41079d181db95
#
_cell.length_a   1.000
_cell.length_b   1.000
_cell.length_c   1.000
_cell.angle_alpha   90.00
_cell.angle_beta   90.00
_cell.angle_gamma   90.00
#
_symmetry.space_group_name_H-M   'P 1'
#
loop_
_entity.id
_entity.type
_entity.pdbx_description
1 polymer ?
#
loop_
_entity_poly.entity_id
_entity_poly.type
_entity_poly.pdbx_seq_one_letter_code
_entity_poly.pdbx_strand_id
1 'polypeptide(L)'
;MWPSDAHLALSLVVNVEEGAEMSLRDGDKGPEPVDELGVHLKIPIRNFANESNYLYGIRAGWPRVEAVLAKHGVPATFTAAALALERAPDIAKALSGGLHEPCSHGWRWVHQFSFDEARERDFVRKAVDSIRATTGQRPLGWLSRYLHSPRLRRTLAEEGFLYHMDDFSDDVPRWDVVETDAGPRAIVLVPYALDTNDMKFWLAPGYTPEQWLDYAIETFDVLHEEGAAAPRMMSLGVHLRIIGRPGRIRAFDRFIQHARSKRGVWFATRLQIARAFAAATPAPAEPAAT
;
A
#
# COMPACT_ATOMS: atom_id res chain seq x y z
N MET A 1 -13.77 -9.41 -16.24
CA MET A 1 -13.31 -9.26 -14.83
C MET A 1 -13.43 -7.80 -14.39
N TRP A 2 -12.88 -6.85 -15.14
CA TRP A 2 -12.94 -5.42 -14.80
C TRP A 2 -14.17 -4.74 -15.39
N PRO A 3 -14.71 -3.67 -14.79
CA PRO A 3 -15.85 -2.95 -15.29
C PRO A 3 -15.53 -2.21 -16.61
N SER A 4 -16.59 -1.88 -17.39
CA SER A 4 -16.51 -1.06 -18.61
C SER A 4 -15.52 -1.57 -19.67
N ASP A 5 -15.44 -2.89 -19.83
CA ASP A 5 -14.52 -3.57 -20.77
C ASP A 5 -13.04 -3.18 -20.59
N ALA A 6 -12.67 -2.71 -19.40
CA ALA A 6 -11.27 -2.49 -19.09
C ALA A 6 -10.51 -3.81 -19.07
N HIS A 7 -9.30 -3.79 -19.60
CA HIS A 7 -8.43 -4.95 -19.62
C HIS A 7 -7.22 -4.80 -18.69
N LEU A 8 -6.94 -3.57 -18.23
CA LEU A 8 -5.95 -3.31 -17.18
C LEU A 8 -6.58 -2.54 -16.04
N ALA A 9 -6.49 -3.08 -14.81
CA ALA A 9 -6.77 -2.34 -13.59
C ALA A 9 -5.48 -1.72 -13.06
N LEU A 10 -5.41 -0.38 -13.00
CA LEU A 10 -4.25 0.34 -12.45
C LEU A 10 -4.55 0.80 -11.03
N SER A 11 -3.78 0.29 -10.07
CA SER A 11 -3.83 0.66 -8.66
C SER A 11 -2.67 1.55 -8.29
N LEU A 12 -2.95 2.81 -7.99
CA LEU A 12 -2.00 3.72 -7.35
C LEU A 12 -2.03 3.48 -5.84
N VAL A 13 -0.89 3.13 -5.25
CA VAL A 13 -0.76 2.88 -3.81
C VAL A 13 0.13 3.94 -3.19
N VAL A 14 -0.42 4.71 -2.27
CA VAL A 14 0.30 5.73 -1.50
C VAL A 14 0.58 5.17 -0.11
N ASN A 15 1.85 4.88 0.18
CA ASN A 15 2.27 4.42 1.49
C ASN A 15 2.41 5.62 2.43
N VAL A 16 1.73 5.56 3.58
CA VAL A 16 1.75 6.59 4.63
C VAL A 16 2.30 5.97 5.91
N GLU A 17 3.60 6.07 6.05
CA GLU A 17 4.38 5.47 7.14
C GLU A 17 4.90 6.55 8.10
N GLU A 18 5.04 7.76 7.59
CA GLU A 18 5.63 8.91 8.23
C GLU A 18 4.87 9.32 9.49
N GLY A 19 5.57 9.28 10.61
CA GLY A 19 4.99 9.50 11.95
C GLY A 19 4.57 8.22 12.67
N ALA A 20 4.68 7.04 12.02
CA ALA A 20 4.42 5.73 12.61
C ALA A 20 5.64 4.80 12.58
N GLU A 21 6.76 5.25 12.04
CA GLU A 21 8.06 4.58 12.04
C GLU A 21 8.57 4.33 13.47
N MET A 22 9.58 3.46 13.60
CA MET A 22 10.25 3.23 14.89
C MET A 22 10.91 4.51 15.39
N SER A 23 10.65 4.87 16.65
CA SER A 23 11.20 6.08 17.26
C SER A 23 11.40 5.91 18.77
N LEU A 24 12.56 6.34 19.26
CA LEU A 24 12.83 6.41 20.70
C LEU A 24 11.82 7.33 21.44
N ARG A 25 11.22 8.30 20.74
CA ARG A 25 10.16 9.15 21.30
C ARG A 25 8.88 8.37 21.60
N ASP A 26 8.65 7.28 20.86
CA ASP A 26 7.49 6.41 20.99
C ASP A 26 7.81 5.15 21.85
N GLY A 27 8.97 5.14 22.51
CA GLY A 27 9.38 4.05 23.41
C GLY A 27 10.03 2.85 22.70
N ASP A 28 10.39 2.96 21.42
CA ASP A 28 11.09 1.90 20.71
C ASP A 28 12.54 1.77 21.19
N LYS A 29 13.11 0.56 21.01
CA LYS A 29 14.47 0.24 21.41
C LYS A 29 15.57 0.91 20.57
N GLY A 30 15.20 1.50 19.44
CA GLY A 30 16.11 2.16 18.50
C GLY A 30 15.37 3.05 17.49
N PRO A 31 16.12 3.83 16.70
CA PRO A 31 15.56 4.58 15.60
C PRO A 31 15.10 3.67 14.46
N GLU A 32 14.32 4.20 13.54
CA GLU A 32 13.90 3.51 12.32
C GLU A 32 15.13 3.07 11.50
N PRO A 33 15.26 1.76 11.20
CA PRO A 33 16.41 1.26 10.45
C PRO A 33 16.33 1.55 8.94
N VAL A 34 15.14 1.85 8.40
CA VAL A 34 15.00 2.27 7.01
C VAL A 34 15.36 3.74 6.92
N ASP A 35 16.55 4.00 6.44
CA ASP A 35 17.16 5.33 6.36
C ASP A 35 17.74 5.54 4.96
N GLU A 36 17.18 6.51 4.24
CA GLU A 36 17.63 6.86 2.89
C GLU A 36 19.06 7.41 2.84
N LEU A 37 19.62 7.82 3.99
CA LEU A 37 21.03 8.18 4.10
C LEU A 37 21.93 6.96 4.27
N GLY A 38 21.35 5.76 4.47
CA GLY A 38 22.11 4.52 4.67
C GLY A 38 22.85 4.45 6.01
N VAL A 39 22.42 5.23 7.00
CA VAL A 39 23.08 5.28 8.32
C VAL A 39 22.43 4.27 9.26
N HIS A 40 23.09 3.16 9.52
CA HIS A 40 22.64 2.14 10.47
C HIS A 40 23.25 2.38 11.86
N LEU A 41 22.44 2.90 12.78
CA LEU A 41 22.84 3.11 14.17
C LEU A 41 22.68 1.81 14.98
N LYS A 42 23.76 1.36 15.59
CA LYS A 42 23.77 0.18 16.48
C LYS A 42 23.45 0.51 17.95
N ILE A 43 23.35 1.78 18.28
CA ILE A 43 23.10 2.28 19.63
C ILE A 43 21.74 3.01 19.67
N PRO A 44 21.03 2.98 20.80
CA PRO A 44 19.69 3.56 20.94
C PRO A 44 19.73 5.09 21.13
N ILE A 45 20.19 5.81 20.12
CA ILE A 45 20.14 7.28 20.07
C ILE A 45 19.18 7.76 18.99
N ARG A 46 18.61 8.94 19.18
CA ARG A 46 17.74 9.56 18.19
C ARG A 46 18.52 9.91 16.93
N ASN A 47 17.95 9.56 15.78
CA ASN A 47 18.45 9.95 14.47
C ASN A 47 17.62 11.13 13.94
N PHE A 48 17.98 12.35 14.30
CA PHE A 48 17.26 13.55 13.89
C PHE A 48 17.23 13.74 12.37
N ALA A 49 18.25 13.28 11.66
CA ALA A 49 18.30 13.36 10.20
C ALA A 49 17.18 12.48 9.60
N ASN A 50 17.09 11.21 10.05
CA ASN A 50 16.05 10.31 9.58
C ASN A 50 14.65 10.76 10.03
N GLU A 51 14.47 11.16 11.29
CA GLU A 51 13.21 11.72 11.79
C GLU A 51 12.75 12.92 10.93
N SER A 52 13.67 13.81 10.54
CA SER A 52 13.35 14.96 9.69
C SER A 52 13.00 14.56 8.25
N ASN A 53 13.61 13.48 7.74
CA ASN A 53 13.29 12.95 6.42
C ASN A 53 11.87 12.36 6.38
N TYR A 54 11.46 11.62 7.40
CA TYR A 54 10.08 11.15 7.52
C TYR A 54 9.11 12.33 7.63
N LEU A 55 9.39 13.30 8.49
CA LEU A 55 8.57 14.49 8.63
C LEU A 55 8.43 15.31 7.33
N TYR A 56 9.44 15.26 6.45
CA TYR A 56 9.35 15.87 5.12
C TYR A 56 8.20 15.29 4.29
N GLY A 57 7.96 13.97 4.38
CA GLY A 57 6.86 13.31 3.68
C GLY A 57 5.51 13.95 4.00
N ILE A 58 5.23 14.21 5.27
CA ILE A 58 3.99 14.85 5.70
C ILE A 58 3.97 16.34 5.29
N ARG A 59 5.04 17.08 5.59
CA ARG A 59 5.04 18.55 5.45
C ARG A 59 5.12 19.05 4.00
N ALA A 60 5.89 18.36 3.18
CA ALA A 60 6.20 18.80 1.82
C ALA A 60 5.86 17.77 0.73
N GLY A 61 5.95 16.49 1.06
CA GLY A 61 5.65 15.39 0.14
C GLY A 61 4.15 15.29 -0.12
N TRP A 62 3.36 15.20 0.94
CA TRP A 62 1.91 15.07 0.85
C TRP A 62 1.23 16.12 -0.03
N PRO A 63 1.43 17.43 0.16
CA PRO A 63 0.76 18.43 -0.68
C PRO A 63 1.05 18.26 -2.18
N ARG A 64 2.24 17.76 -2.54
CA ARG A 64 2.58 17.51 -3.95
C ARG A 64 1.90 16.26 -4.50
N VAL A 65 1.86 15.18 -3.71
CA VAL A 65 1.18 13.94 -4.10
C VAL A 65 -0.32 14.20 -4.24
N GLU A 66 -0.94 14.89 -3.27
CA GLU A 66 -2.34 15.29 -3.32
C GLU A 66 -2.64 16.13 -4.56
N ALA A 67 -1.82 17.13 -4.86
CA ALA A 67 -1.99 17.98 -6.03
C ALA A 67 -1.94 17.18 -7.35
N VAL A 68 -1.08 16.16 -7.45
CA VAL A 68 -1.02 15.30 -8.64
C VAL A 68 -2.26 14.42 -8.74
N LEU A 69 -2.68 13.77 -7.65
CA LEU A 69 -3.89 12.95 -7.65
C LEU A 69 -5.14 13.77 -7.99
N ALA A 70 -5.28 14.96 -7.39
CA ALA A 70 -6.39 15.88 -7.63
C ALA A 70 -6.39 16.41 -9.08
N LYS A 71 -5.22 16.79 -9.63
CA LYS A 71 -5.06 17.22 -11.04
C LYS A 71 -5.64 16.21 -12.01
N HIS A 72 -5.41 14.92 -11.76
CA HIS A 72 -5.87 13.86 -12.63
C HIS A 72 -7.25 13.31 -12.25
N GLY A 73 -7.77 13.61 -11.07
CA GLY A 73 -9.05 13.09 -10.58
C GLY A 73 -9.05 11.57 -10.44
N VAL A 74 -7.92 10.96 -10.09
CA VAL A 74 -7.77 9.50 -10.00
C VAL A 74 -7.84 9.01 -8.56
N PRO A 75 -8.49 7.86 -8.31
CA PRO A 75 -8.46 7.23 -7.00
C PRO A 75 -7.09 6.65 -6.67
N ALA A 76 -6.80 6.52 -5.39
CA ALA A 76 -5.62 5.82 -4.87
C ALA A 76 -6.00 5.03 -3.61
N THR A 77 -5.26 3.96 -3.35
CA THR A 77 -5.30 3.24 -2.07
C THR A 77 -4.18 3.77 -1.19
N PHE A 78 -4.51 4.25 -0.01
CA PHE A 78 -3.55 4.70 0.98
C PHE A 78 -3.29 3.58 1.97
N THR A 79 -2.14 2.92 1.83
CA THR A 79 -1.66 1.97 2.84
C THR A 79 -1.09 2.77 4.00
N ALA A 80 -1.92 3.00 5.00
CA ALA A 80 -1.57 3.89 6.09
C ALA A 80 -1.38 3.15 7.42
N ALA A 81 -0.24 3.37 8.05
CA ALA A 81 -0.10 3.05 9.46
C ALA A 81 -1.00 4.01 10.27
N ALA A 82 -1.87 3.46 11.12
CA ALA A 82 -2.93 4.25 11.75
C ALA A 82 -2.42 5.45 12.54
N LEU A 83 -1.30 5.28 13.28
CA LEU A 83 -0.66 6.37 14.02
C LEU A 83 -0.18 7.51 13.10
N ALA A 84 0.18 7.21 11.86
CA ALA A 84 0.55 8.24 10.88
C ALA A 84 -0.65 9.15 10.55
N LEU A 85 -1.86 8.58 10.41
CA LEU A 85 -3.09 9.34 10.19
C LEU A 85 -3.50 10.18 11.42
N GLU A 86 -3.30 9.67 12.64
CA GLU A 86 -3.50 10.45 13.87
C GLU A 86 -2.59 11.69 13.91
N ARG A 87 -1.37 11.57 13.36
CA ARG A 87 -0.36 12.64 13.35
C ARG A 87 -0.42 13.54 12.10
N ALA A 88 -1.15 13.13 11.07
CA ALA A 88 -1.32 13.86 9.82
C ALA A 88 -2.81 14.03 9.45
N PRO A 89 -3.55 14.89 10.16
CA PRO A 89 -4.99 15.06 10.00
C PRO A 89 -5.41 15.50 8.59
N ASP A 90 -4.56 16.20 7.84
CA ASP A 90 -4.85 16.59 6.47
C ASP A 90 -4.93 15.36 5.53
N ILE A 91 -4.08 14.35 5.75
CA ILE A 91 -4.13 13.09 5.01
C ILE A 91 -5.40 12.32 5.39
N ALA A 92 -5.71 12.22 6.69
CA ALA A 92 -6.92 11.57 7.16
C ALA A 92 -8.19 12.22 6.58
N LYS A 93 -8.22 13.56 6.50
CA LYS A 93 -9.30 14.33 5.89
C LYS A 93 -9.46 14.03 4.39
N ALA A 94 -8.38 13.91 3.64
CA ALA A 94 -8.45 13.54 2.22
C ALA A 94 -9.07 12.15 2.02
N LEU A 95 -8.79 11.22 2.93
CA LEU A 95 -9.39 9.88 2.90
C LEU A 95 -10.89 9.88 3.25
N SER A 96 -11.37 10.82 4.06
CA SER A 96 -12.79 10.88 4.42
C SER A 96 -13.73 11.25 3.25
N GLY A 97 -13.19 11.78 2.14
CA GLY A 97 -13.94 12.19 0.97
C GLY A 97 -14.46 11.06 0.06
N GLY A 98 -14.06 9.81 0.30
CA GLY A 98 -14.57 8.63 -0.42
C GLY A 98 -13.98 8.38 -1.82
N LEU A 99 -13.16 9.28 -2.36
CA LEU A 99 -12.44 9.03 -3.63
C LEU A 99 -11.28 8.05 -3.41
N HIS A 100 -10.56 8.21 -2.30
CA HIS A 100 -9.43 7.38 -1.93
C HIS A 100 -9.84 6.33 -0.90
N GLU A 101 -9.13 5.22 -0.87
CA GLU A 101 -9.36 4.12 0.05
C GLU A 101 -8.33 4.15 1.18
N PRO A 102 -8.74 4.11 2.47
CA PRO A 102 -7.85 3.76 3.56
C PRO A 102 -7.66 2.25 3.64
N CYS A 103 -6.44 1.78 3.42
CA CYS A 103 -5.99 0.40 3.62
C CYS A 103 -5.06 0.36 4.82
N SER A 104 -5.22 -0.60 5.73
CA SER A 104 -4.40 -0.67 6.93
C SER A 104 -2.98 -1.14 6.63
N HIS A 105 -1.99 -0.39 7.14
CA HIS A 105 -0.57 -0.79 7.20
C HIS A 105 -0.14 -1.12 8.65
N GLY A 106 -1.12 -1.54 9.47
CA GLY A 106 -0.97 -1.75 10.90
C GLY A 106 -1.23 -0.48 11.72
N TRP A 107 -1.18 -0.61 13.06
CA TRP A 107 -1.27 0.57 13.92
C TRP A 107 -0.02 1.43 13.85
N ARG A 108 1.17 0.76 13.81
CA ARG A 108 2.48 1.37 13.59
C ARG A 108 3.20 0.64 12.46
N TRP A 109 4.15 1.31 11.85
CA TRP A 109 4.98 0.71 10.80
C TRP A 109 6.12 -0.10 11.41
N VAL A 110 5.78 -1.28 11.93
CA VAL A 110 6.69 -2.20 12.60
C VAL A 110 6.50 -3.63 12.08
N HIS A 111 7.56 -4.45 12.19
CA HIS A 111 7.47 -5.87 11.85
C HIS A 111 6.62 -6.64 12.87
N GLN A 112 5.82 -7.59 12.39
CA GLN A 112 4.86 -8.34 13.18
C GLN A 112 5.25 -9.81 13.39
N PHE A 113 6.33 -10.28 12.77
CA PHE A 113 6.73 -11.69 12.78
C PHE A 113 6.92 -12.28 14.20
N SER A 114 7.27 -11.46 15.18
CA SER A 114 7.52 -11.87 16.57
C SER A 114 6.31 -11.67 17.50
N PHE A 115 5.16 -11.24 16.99
CA PHE A 115 3.97 -11.07 17.81
C PHE A 115 3.38 -12.43 18.15
N ASP A 116 2.95 -12.61 19.40
CA ASP A 116 2.04 -13.67 19.77
C ASP A 116 0.62 -13.36 19.22
N GLU A 117 -0.28 -14.32 19.34
CA GLU A 117 -1.63 -14.21 18.76
C GLU A 117 -2.43 -13.06 19.39
N ALA A 118 -2.37 -12.91 20.71
CA ALA A 118 -3.11 -11.86 21.42
C ALA A 118 -2.62 -10.47 21.00
N ARG A 119 -1.31 -10.27 20.96
CA ARG A 119 -0.69 -9.02 20.53
C ARG A 119 -0.98 -8.70 19.06
N GLU A 120 -0.95 -9.71 18.18
CA GLU A 120 -1.26 -9.53 16.76
C GLU A 120 -2.71 -9.07 16.58
N ARG A 121 -3.65 -9.73 17.26
CA ARG A 121 -5.07 -9.38 17.19
C ARG A 121 -5.35 -7.98 17.74
N ASP A 122 -4.78 -7.64 18.89
CA ASP A 122 -4.89 -6.30 19.47
C ASP A 122 -4.29 -5.22 18.53
N PHE A 123 -3.16 -5.52 17.90
CA PHE A 123 -2.52 -4.61 16.93
C PHE A 123 -3.40 -4.37 15.71
N VAL A 124 -4.02 -5.41 15.17
CA VAL A 124 -4.95 -5.33 14.03
C VAL A 124 -6.19 -4.52 14.42
N ARG A 125 -6.83 -4.82 15.55
CA ARG A 125 -8.02 -4.11 16.04
C ARG A 125 -7.74 -2.64 16.30
N LYS A 126 -6.63 -2.35 16.96
CA LYS A 126 -6.20 -0.97 17.22
C LYS A 126 -6.00 -0.17 15.94
N ALA A 127 -5.43 -0.80 14.90
CA ALA A 127 -5.30 -0.15 13.60
C ALA A 127 -6.68 0.15 12.97
N VAL A 128 -7.60 -0.80 13.03
CA VAL A 128 -8.98 -0.62 12.51
C VAL A 128 -9.69 0.51 13.21
N ASP A 129 -9.66 0.53 14.55
CA ASP A 129 -10.37 1.53 15.35
C ASP A 129 -9.80 2.94 15.11
N SER A 130 -8.47 3.07 15.08
CA SER A 130 -7.79 4.33 14.83
C SER A 130 -8.05 4.87 13.40
N ILE A 131 -7.94 4.04 12.37
CA ILE A 131 -8.24 4.45 10.99
C ILE A 131 -9.71 4.86 10.87
N ARG A 132 -10.62 4.09 11.47
CA ARG A 132 -12.04 4.44 11.47
C ARG A 132 -12.31 5.76 12.21
N ALA A 133 -11.65 6.01 13.33
CA ALA A 133 -11.81 7.25 14.09
C ALA A 133 -11.29 8.47 13.32
N THR A 134 -10.18 8.33 12.60
CA THR A 134 -9.53 9.44 11.88
C THR A 134 -10.14 9.73 10.51
N THR A 135 -10.61 8.70 9.80
CA THR A 135 -11.11 8.84 8.42
C THR A 135 -12.63 8.68 8.29
N GLY A 136 -13.31 8.19 9.32
CA GLY A 136 -14.72 7.79 9.25
C GLY A 136 -14.96 6.46 8.51
N GLN A 137 -13.92 5.83 7.96
CA GLN A 137 -14.01 4.60 7.16
C GLN A 137 -13.28 3.44 7.85
N ARG A 138 -13.93 2.29 7.93
CA ARG A 138 -13.28 1.04 8.34
C ARG A 138 -12.36 0.55 7.21
N PRO A 139 -11.06 0.30 7.45
CA PRO A 139 -10.21 -0.31 6.44
C PRO A 139 -10.66 -1.77 6.19
N LEU A 140 -10.76 -2.14 4.93
CA LEU A 140 -11.12 -3.50 4.50
C LEU A 140 -9.97 -4.24 3.82
N GLY A 141 -8.83 -3.57 3.66
CA GLY A 141 -7.60 -4.12 3.13
C GLY A 141 -6.44 -3.99 4.11
N TRP A 142 -5.44 -4.86 3.93
CA TRP A 142 -4.24 -4.91 4.75
C TRP A 142 -2.97 -5.05 3.90
N LEU A 143 -1.92 -4.33 4.31
CA LEU A 143 -0.54 -4.52 3.89
C LEU A 143 0.36 -4.59 5.12
N SER A 144 1.17 -5.63 5.24
CA SER A 144 2.17 -5.73 6.30
C SER A 144 3.46 -4.99 5.96
N ARG A 145 4.20 -4.59 7.00
CA ARG A 145 5.60 -4.23 6.81
C ARG A 145 6.42 -5.51 6.62
N TYR A 146 6.53 -5.99 5.36
CA TYR A 146 7.29 -7.17 4.91
C TYR A 146 7.06 -8.44 5.76
N LEU A 147 7.73 -8.53 6.92
CA LEU A 147 7.73 -9.73 7.76
C LEU A 147 6.54 -9.73 8.71
N HIS A 148 5.55 -10.54 8.40
CA HIS A 148 4.39 -10.80 9.23
C HIS A 148 4.46 -12.20 9.88
N SER A 149 3.57 -12.48 10.85
CA SER A 149 3.45 -13.81 11.42
C SER A 149 2.76 -14.78 10.45
N PRO A 150 2.98 -16.09 10.55
CA PRO A 150 2.26 -17.06 9.74
C PRO A 150 0.75 -17.12 10.06
N ARG A 151 0.30 -16.55 11.17
CA ARG A 151 -1.12 -16.49 11.58
C ARG A 151 -1.88 -15.30 11.03
N LEU A 152 -1.17 -14.25 10.56
CA LEU A 152 -1.80 -12.98 10.22
C LEU A 152 -2.96 -13.11 9.24
N ARG A 153 -2.82 -13.92 8.19
CA ARG A 153 -3.89 -14.11 7.20
C ARG A 153 -5.17 -14.65 7.82
N ARG A 154 -5.06 -15.61 8.77
CA ARG A 154 -6.18 -16.08 9.57
C ARG A 154 -6.76 -14.95 10.42
N THR A 155 -5.93 -14.21 11.16
CA THR A 155 -6.38 -13.08 11.97
C THR A 155 -7.13 -12.06 11.11
N LEU A 156 -6.65 -11.72 9.92
CA LEU A 156 -7.32 -10.79 9.01
C LEU A 156 -8.71 -11.31 8.57
N ALA A 157 -8.80 -12.58 8.19
CA ALA A 157 -10.06 -13.19 7.80
C ALA A 157 -11.08 -13.21 8.96
N GLU A 158 -10.64 -13.50 10.18
CA GLU A 158 -11.47 -13.49 11.39
C GLU A 158 -11.92 -12.08 11.78
N GLU A 159 -11.05 -11.07 11.62
CA GLU A 159 -11.35 -9.67 11.88
C GLU A 159 -12.12 -8.99 10.73
N GLY A 160 -12.52 -9.74 9.69
CA GLY A 160 -13.42 -9.30 8.63
C GLY A 160 -12.78 -8.38 7.59
N PHE A 161 -11.50 -8.55 7.33
CA PHE A 161 -10.87 -7.95 6.16
C PHE A 161 -11.33 -8.67 4.88
N LEU A 162 -11.49 -7.91 3.80
CA LEU A 162 -11.90 -8.45 2.50
C LEU A 162 -10.70 -8.86 1.64
N TYR A 163 -9.56 -8.19 1.81
CA TYR A 163 -8.37 -8.49 1.04
C TYR A 163 -7.09 -8.16 1.83
N HIS A 164 -5.98 -8.77 1.38
CA HIS A 164 -4.63 -8.38 1.77
C HIS A 164 -3.71 -8.26 0.55
N MET A 165 -2.55 -7.62 0.76
CA MET A 165 -1.58 -7.30 -0.29
C MET A 165 -0.22 -8.01 -0.10
N ASP A 166 -0.10 -8.88 0.89
CA ASP A 166 1.17 -9.50 1.32
C ASP A 166 1.58 -10.65 0.39
N ASP A 167 1.69 -10.35 -0.90
CA ASP A 167 2.12 -11.27 -1.94
C ASP A 167 2.59 -10.51 -3.19
N PHE A 168 3.59 -11.05 -3.87
CA PHE A 168 4.25 -10.45 -5.03
C PHE A 168 4.36 -11.43 -6.20
N SER A 169 3.52 -12.46 -6.23
CA SER A 169 3.73 -13.61 -7.11
C SER A 169 2.92 -13.58 -8.40
N ASP A 170 2.05 -12.57 -8.60
CA ASP A 170 1.15 -12.55 -9.75
C ASP A 170 0.74 -11.12 -10.13
N ASP A 171 0.22 -10.95 -11.35
CA ASP A 171 -0.35 -9.71 -11.90
C ASP A 171 -1.89 -9.75 -11.97
N VAL A 172 -2.50 -10.68 -11.24
CA VAL A 172 -3.96 -10.80 -11.08
C VAL A 172 -4.31 -11.17 -9.64
N PRO A 173 -5.49 -10.76 -9.13
CA PRO A 173 -5.95 -11.20 -7.83
C PRO A 173 -6.26 -12.70 -7.82
N ARG A 174 -6.17 -13.30 -6.64
CA ARG A 174 -6.59 -14.68 -6.41
C ARG A 174 -7.26 -14.82 -5.05
N TRP A 175 -7.95 -15.94 -4.84
CA TRP A 175 -8.43 -16.30 -3.52
C TRP A 175 -7.30 -16.88 -2.66
N ASP A 176 -7.23 -16.43 -1.42
CA ASP A 176 -6.45 -17.03 -0.34
C ASP A 176 -7.45 -17.64 0.64
N VAL A 177 -7.46 -18.96 0.78
CA VAL A 177 -8.35 -19.66 1.71
C VAL A 177 -7.56 -20.07 2.93
N VAL A 178 -7.95 -19.56 4.07
CA VAL A 178 -7.26 -19.76 5.35
C VAL A 178 -8.15 -20.54 6.31
N GLU A 179 -7.56 -21.46 7.06
CA GLU A 179 -8.24 -22.18 8.13
C GLU A 179 -8.46 -21.26 9.33
N THR A 180 -9.69 -21.22 9.83
CA THR A 180 -10.08 -20.49 11.03
C THR A 180 -10.78 -21.44 12.01
N ASP A 181 -11.00 -20.99 13.26
CA ASP A 181 -11.72 -21.80 14.26
C ASP A 181 -13.18 -22.09 13.85
N ALA A 182 -13.73 -21.26 12.97
CA ALA A 182 -15.08 -21.41 12.42
C ALA A 182 -15.13 -22.14 11.07
N GLY A 183 -14.00 -22.74 10.63
CA GLY A 183 -13.81 -23.38 9.33
C GLY A 183 -13.12 -22.50 8.29
N PRO A 184 -12.95 -22.99 7.07
CA PRO A 184 -12.25 -22.26 6.01
C PRO A 184 -12.92 -20.91 5.70
N ARG A 185 -12.10 -19.89 5.51
CA ARG A 185 -12.55 -18.56 5.05
C ARG A 185 -11.72 -18.10 3.88
N ALA A 186 -12.38 -17.60 2.85
CA ALA A 186 -11.75 -17.01 1.70
C ALA A 186 -11.56 -15.50 1.89
N ILE A 187 -10.36 -15.02 1.64
CA ILE A 187 -10.00 -13.60 1.58
C ILE A 187 -9.33 -13.34 0.22
N VAL A 188 -9.57 -12.18 -0.39
CA VAL A 188 -8.95 -11.89 -1.68
C VAL A 188 -7.50 -11.47 -1.46
N LEU A 189 -6.58 -12.11 -2.15
CA LEU A 189 -5.22 -11.65 -2.28
C LEU A 189 -5.14 -10.74 -3.52
N VAL A 190 -4.77 -9.48 -3.32
CA VAL A 190 -4.54 -8.51 -4.38
C VAL A 190 -3.04 -8.24 -4.43
N PRO A 191 -2.27 -8.83 -5.38
CA PRO A 191 -0.82 -8.78 -5.36
C PRO A 191 -0.26 -7.36 -5.37
N TYR A 192 0.89 -7.16 -4.69
CA TYR A 192 1.59 -5.89 -4.67
C TYR A 192 2.90 -6.01 -5.44
N ALA A 193 3.25 -4.98 -6.22
CA ALA A 193 4.49 -4.99 -6.99
C ALA A 193 5.67 -4.45 -6.18
N LEU A 194 6.83 -5.08 -6.34
CA LEU A 194 8.09 -4.63 -5.74
C LEU A 194 8.86 -3.69 -6.67
N ASP A 195 8.83 -3.96 -7.95
CA ASP A 195 9.67 -3.35 -8.99
C ASP A 195 9.18 -1.96 -9.42
N THR A 196 7.88 -1.73 -9.43
CA THR A 196 7.25 -0.42 -9.70
C THR A 196 7.04 0.43 -8.44
N ASN A 197 7.79 0.15 -7.38
CA ASN A 197 7.78 0.92 -6.14
C ASN A 197 8.88 1.99 -6.17
N ASP A 198 8.58 3.21 -5.72
CA ASP A 198 9.51 4.34 -5.70
C ASP A 198 10.69 4.17 -4.72
N MET A 199 10.70 3.13 -3.90
CA MET A 199 11.89 2.72 -3.13
C MET A 199 13.10 2.46 -4.03
N LYS A 200 12.91 2.16 -5.32
CA LYS A 200 13.99 2.04 -6.28
C LYS A 200 14.82 3.32 -6.46
N PHE A 201 14.31 4.46 -6.02
CA PHE A 201 15.09 5.70 -6.04
C PHE A 201 16.30 5.70 -5.10
N TRP A 202 16.29 4.88 -4.06
CA TRP A 202 17.40 4.83 -3.09
C TRP A 202 18.05 3.46 -2.92
N LEU A 203 17.43 2.39 -3.41
CA LEU A 203 18.09 1.09 -3.43
C LEU A 203 19.27 1.13 -4.41
N ALA A 204 20.39 0.54 -4.04
CA ALA A 204 21.54 0.48 -4.94
C ALA A 204 21.26 -0.44 -6.16
N PRO A 205 21.52 0.01 -7.41
CA PRO A 205 22.25 1.23 -7.78
C PRO A 205 21.45 2.54 -7.71
N GLY A 206 20.15 2.52 -7.40
CA GLY A 206 19.28 3.69 -7.40
C GLY A 206 18.88 4.15 -8.81
N TYR A 207 17.59 4.52 -8.98
CA TYR A 207 17.09 5.03 -10.26
C TYR A 207 17.05 6.56 -10.25
N THR A 208 17.32 7.16 -11.43
CA THR A 208 16.91 8.54 -11.69
C THR A 208 15.39 8.61 -11.88
N PRO A 209 14.75 9.79 -11.75
CA PRO A 209 13.32 9.94 -12.01
C PRO A 209 12.90 9.48 -13.41
N GLU A 210 13.73 9.69 -14.42
CA GLU A 210 13.51 9.23 -15.79
C GLU A 210 13.57 7.70 -15.87
N GLN A 211 14.59 7.07 -15.30
CA GLN A 211 14.72 5.60 -15.30
C GLN A 211 13.55 4.93 -14.58
N TRP A 212 13.11 5.48 -13.44
CA TRP A 212 11.94 4.96 -12.74
C TRP A 212 10.67 5.12 -13.59
N LEU A 213 10.50 6.29 -14.23
CA LEU A 213 9.36 6.55 -15.10
C LEU A 213 9.33 5.64 -16.31
N ASP A 214 10.48 5.47 -16.99
CA ASP A 214 10.58 4.60 -18.17
C ASP A 214 10.27 3.16 -17.80
N TYR A 215 10.82 2.67 -16.68
CA TYR A 215 10.50 1.33 -16.17
C TYR A 215 9.01 1.16 -15.85
N ALA A 216 8.40 2.14 -15.17
CA ALA A 216 6.98 2.09 -14.84
C ALA A 216 6.07 2.12 -16.08
N ILE A 217 6.46 2.90 -17.10
CA ILE A 217 5.74 2.97 -18.39
C ILE A 217 5.86 1.64 -19.14
N GLU A 218 7.06 1.07 -19.26
CA GLU A 218 7.26 -0.23 -19.90
C GLU A 218 6.46 -1.33 -19.22
N THR A 219 6.50 -1.39 -17.88
CA THR A 219 5.68 -2.35 -17.11
C THR A 219 4.18 -2.16 -17.40
N PHE A 220 3.73 -0.91 -17.42
CA PHE A 220 2.35 -0.58 -17.72
C PHE A 220 1.97 -1.00 -19.15
N ASP A 221 2.79 -0.67 -20.15
CA ASP A 221 2.48 -0.96 -21.56
C ASP A 221 2.45 -2.47 -21.82
N VAL A 222 3.38 -3.26 -21.25
CA VAL A 222 3.37 -4.73 -21.34
C VAL A 222 2.09 -5.31 -20.73
N LEU A 223 1.75 -4.94 -19.49
CA LEU A 223 0.54 -5.45 -18.84
C LEU A 223 -0.75 -4.98 -19.54
N HIS A 224 -0.73 -3.79 -20.14
CA HIS A 224 -1.84 -3.28 -20.94
C HIS A 224 -2.04 -4.08 -22.23
N GLU A 225 -0.95 -4.47 -22.91
CA GLU A 225 -0.97 -5.34 -24.09
C GLU A 225 -1.46 -6.75 -23.75
N GLU A 226 -0.90 -7.37 -22.72
CA GLU A 226 -1.33 -8.69 -22.24
C GLU A 226 -2.80 -8.67 -21.79
N GLY A 227 -3.24 -7.58 -21.20
CA GLY A 227 -4.60 -7.37 -20.74
C GLY A 227 -5.65 -7.50 -21.84
N ALA A 228 -5.27 -7.27 -23.10
CA ALA A 228 -6.17 -7.47 -24.26
C ALA A 228 -6.55 -8.96 -24.46
N ALA A 229 -5.69 -9.89 -24.07
CA ALA A 229 -5.96 -11.32 -24.14
C ALA A 229 -6.58 -11.87 -22.84
N ALA A 230 -6.12 -11.39 -21.70
CA ALA A 230 -6.63 -11.78 -20.39
C ALA A 230 -6.43 -10.63 -19.39
N PRO A 231 -7.48 -10.23 -18.64
CA PRO A 231 -7.40 -9.08 -17.73
C PRO A 231 -6.18 -9.12 -16.81
N ARG A 232 -5.49 -7.97 -16.69
CA ARG A 232 -4.31 -7.76 -15.83
C ARG A 232 -4.56 -6.65 -14.82
N MET A 233 -3.72 -6.61 -13.80
CA MET A 233 -3.61 -5.44 -12.92
C MET A 233 -2.17 -4.98 -12.79
N MET A 234 -1.99 -3.69 -12.56
CA MET A 234 -0.71 -3.11 -12.19
C MET A 234 -0.81 -2.39 -10.86
N SER A 235 0.17 -2.58 -10.00
CA SER A 235 0.38 -1.77 -8.80
C SER A 235 1.50 -0.78 -9.03
N LEU A 236 1.31 0.49 -8.69
CA LEU A 236 2.37 1.48 -8.61
C LEU A 236 2.45 1.99 -7.17
N GLY A 237 3.52 1.67 -6.47
CA GLY A 237 3.72 2.05 -5.07
C GLY A 237 4.55 3.33 -4.94
N VAL A 238 4.07 4.30 -4.15
CA VAL A 238 4.81 5.53 -3.86
C VAL A 238 4.78 5.86 -2.36
N HIS A 239 5.83 6.54 -1.87
CA HIS A 239 5.96 7.00 -0.50
C HIS A 239 6.06 8.53 -0.48
N LEU A 240 5.41 9.17 0.49
CA LEU A 240 5.33 10.63 0.55
C LEU A 240 6.70 11.30 0.62
N ARG A 241 7.64 10.74 1.41
CA ARG A 241 9.00 11.24 1.56
C ARG A 241 9.90 10.99 0.36
N ILE A 242 9.50 10.07 -0.55
CA ILE A 242 10.29 9.68 -1.72
C ILE A 242 9.80 10.39 -2.97
N ILE A 243 8.61 10.01 -3.47
CA ILE A 243 8.06 10.58 -4.70
C ILE A 243 7.71 12.06 -4.54
N GLY A 244 7.37 12.48 -3.32
CA GLY A 244 7.02 13.87 -3.02
C GLY A 244 8.18 14.88 -3.05
N ARG A 245 9.40 14.44 -3.38
CA ARG A 245 10.56 15.33 -3.60
C ARG A 245 10.38 16.13 -4.89
N PRO A 246 10.81 17.43 -4.93
CA PRO A 246 10.63 18.29 -6.11
C PRO A 246 11.20 17.68 -7.40
N GLY A 247 12.34 17.03 -7.31
CA GLY A 247 13.00 16.39 -8.45
C GLY A 247 12.30 15.11 -8.95
N ARG A 248 11.36 14.54 -8.19
CA ARG A 248 10.75 13.23 -8.47
C ARG A 248 9.26 13.31 -8.80
N ILE A 249 8.53 14.25 -8.21
CA ILE A 249 7.06 14.32 -8.33
C ILE A 249 6.56 14.43 -9.78
N ARG A 250 7.36 15.03 -10.68
CA ARG A 250 6.99 15.12 -12.10
C ARG A 250 7.00 13.76 -12.80
N ALA A 251 7.79 12.78 -12.35
CA ALA A 251 7.78 11.43 -12.89
C ALA A 251 6.42 10.76 -12.57
N PHE A 252 5.91 10.93 -11.36
CA PHE A 252 4.58 10.43 -10.99
C PHE A 252 3.45 11.06 -11.80
N ASP A 253 3.49 12.39 -11.97
CA ASP A 253 2.52 13.13 -12.81
C ASP A 253 2.52 12.63 -14.26
N ARG A 254 3.71 12.45 -14.85
CA ARG A 254 3.87 11.96 -16.24
C ARG A 254 3.42 10.51 -16.39
N PHE A 255 3.66 9.65 -15.41
CA PHE A 255 3.16 8.29 -15.43
C PHE A 255 1.62 8.24 -15.48
N ILE A 256 0.94 8.98 -14.59
CA ILE A 256 -0.53 9.04 -14.61
C ILE A 256 -1.04 9.60 -15.93
N GLN A 257 -0.39 10.63 -16.48
CA GLN A 257 -0.74 11.17 -17.79
C GLN A 257 -0.62 10.12 -18.89
N HIS A 258 0.46 9.32 -18.91
CA HIS A 258 0.64 8.22 -19.85
C HIS A 258 -0.49 7.19 -19.73
N ALA A 259 -0.75 6.70 -18.52
CA ALA A 259 -1.80 5.71 -18.28
C ALA A 259 -3.20 6.23 -18.70
N ARG A 260 -3.50 7.51 -18.45
CA ARG A 260 -4.76 8.14 -18.88
C ARG A 260 -4.91 8.30 -20.41
N SER A 261 -3.82 8.29 -21.15
CA SER A 261 -3.87 8.37 -22.62
C SER A 261 -4.29 7.06 -23.27
N LYS A 262 -4.28 5.94 -22.54
CA LYS A 262 -4.60 4.61 -23.05
C LYS A 262 -6.08 4.25 -22.80
N ARG A 263 -6.71 3.61 -23.77
CA ARG A 263 -8.06 3.06 -23.62
C ARG A 263 -8.03 1.74 -22.86
N GLY A 264 -9.13 1.37 -22.22
CA GLY A 264 -9.24 0.09 -21.54
C GLY A 264 -8.48 0.02 -20.19
N VAL A 265 -8.13 1.17 -19.62
CA VAL A 265 -7.50 1.28 -18.31
C VAL A 265 -8.52 1.72 -17.26
N TRP A 266 -8.63 0.96 -16.20
CA TRP A 266 -9.46 1.28 -15.05
C TRP A 266 -8.58 1.71 -13.86
N PHE A 267 -8.55 3.00 -13.55
CA PHE A 267 -7.97 3.49 -12.32
C PHE A 267 -8.85 3.09 -11.15
N ALA A 268 -8.33 2.27 -10.26
CA ALA A 268 -9.12 1.64 -9.21
C ALA A 268 -8.38 1.63 -7.88
N THR A 269 -9.14 1.74 -6.79
CA THR A 269 -8.63 1.36 -5.48
C THR A 269 -8.51 -0.16 -5.39
N ARG A 270 -7.69 -0.65 -4.48
CA ARG A 270 -7.52 -2.10 -4.29
C ARG A 270 -8.78 -2.77 -3.79
N LEU A 271 -9.58 -2.08 -2.99
CA LEU A 271 -10.89 -2.56 -2.59
C LEU A 271 -11.84 -2.73 -3.77
N GLN A 272 -11.81 -1.81 -4.73
CA GLN A 272 -12.60 -1.93 -5.96
C GLN A 272 -12.13 -3.13 -6.80
N ILE A 273 -10.82 -3.34 -6.91
CA ILE A 273 -10.22 -4.49 -7.61
C ILE A 273 -10.63 -5.81 -6.90
N ALA A 274 -10.50 -5.89 -5.58
CA ALA A 274 -10.89 -7.06 -4.81
C ALA A 274 -12.37 -7.40 -4.99
N ARG A 275 -13.24 -6.40 -4.95
CA ARG A 275 -14.69 -6.59 -5.16
C ARG A 275 -15.04 -7.02 -6.58
N ALA A 276 -14.40 -6.43 -7.59
CA ALA A 276 -14.62 -6.82 -8.98
C ALA A 276 -14.16 -8.25 -9.24
N PHE A 277 -13.00 -8.64 -8.70
CA PHE A 277 -12.52 -10.02 -8.76
C PHE A 277 -13.49 -10.99 -8.08
N ALA A 278 -13.89 -10.71 -6.83
CA ALA A 278 -14.81 -11.57 -6.08
C ALA A 278 -16.18 -11.72 -6.75
N ALA A 279 -16.68 -10.68 -7.41
CA ALA A 279 -17.93 -10.75 -8.17
C ALA A 279 -17.81 -11.60 -9.44
N ALA A 280 -16.62 -11.61 -10.06
CA ALA A 280 -16.37 -12.36 -11.31
C ALA A 280 -15.90 -13.80 -11.07
N THR A 281 -15.35 -14.10 -9.89
CA THR A 281 -14.74 -15.39 -9.56
C THR A 281 -15.27 -15.85 -8.20
N PRO A 282 -16.20 -16.83 -8.16
CA PRO A 282 -16.72 -17.36 -6.89
C PRO A 282 -15.61 -17.86 -5.98
N ALA A 283 -15.76 -17.61 -4.67
CA ALA A 283 -14.80 -18.12 -3.69
C ALA A 283 -14.81 -19.66 -3.67
N PRO A 284 -13.64 -20.32 -3.63
CA PRO A 284 -13.56 -21.76 -3.47
C PRO A 284 -14.06 -22.16 -2.08
N ALA A 285 -14.70 -23.34 -2.00
CA ALA A 285 -15.22 -23.87 -0.72
C ALA A 285 -14.10 -24.42 0.18
N GLU A 286 -12.94 -24.79 -0.41
CA GLU A 286 -11.81 -25.40 0.30
C GLU A 286 -10.49 -24.74 -0.14
N PRO A 287 -9.44 -24.81 0.71
CA PRO A 287 -8.11 -24.37 0.32
C PRO A 287 -7.63 -25.04 -0.98
N ALA A 288 -7.01 -24.29 -1.87
CA ALA A 288 -6.32 -24.87 -3.02
C ALA A 288 -5.18 -25.77 -2.52
N ALA A 289 -5.05 -26.96 -3.08
CA ALA A 289 -3.90 -27.82 -2.80
C ALA A 289 -2.63 -27.08 -3.23
N THR A 290 -1.71 -26.88 -2.28
CA THR A 290 -0.40 -26.25 -2.50
C THR A 290 0.59 -27.22 -3.14
#